data_981bd2801d5298a89113c26d6b0df68d
#
_entry.id   981bd2801d5298a89113c26d6b0df68d
#
_cell.length_a   1.000
_cell.length_b   1.000
_cell.length_c   1.000
_cell.angle_alpha   90.00
_cell.angle_beta   90.00
_cell.angle_gamma   90.00
#
_symmetry.space_group_name_H-M   'P 1'
#
loop_
_entity.id
_entity.type
_entity.pdbx_description
1 polymer ?
#
loop_
_entity_poly.entity_id
_entity_poly.type
_entity_poly.pdbx_seq_one_letter_code
_entity_poly.pdbx_strand_id
1 'polypeptide(L)'
;MKIDSILILAAGKGTRLKPYTNDLPKSLLPLKETNILRNLIEQSEKYLPGARIYINASYLAEKIINDVTNYPLGKRPFIIWEQDPLGPALTVTNHCNETRENVLVIHGDNFFSDLTFSEFVNGINQKIQDTSILLCHQRSKEDARSIVIEKSGIIQSISEKTSTELTNNFGENNKSELVWSSSGAIVIRRNSLINFIPEKRIALSPSLINYIANKNDLHLEKCAGTRISIDNEKSYLAAVELSAKSQKLFNRTF
;
A
#
# COMPACT_ATOMS: atom_id res chain seq x y z
N MET A 1 14.12 -13.00 1.63
CA MET A 1 13.82 -12.74 0.18
C MET A 1 14.30 -11.34 -0.17
N LYS A 2 15.03 -11.17 -1.27
CA LYS A 2 15.46 -9.84 -1.73
C LYS A 2 14.31 -9.17 -2.50
N ILE A 3 14.02 -7.91 -2.16
CA ILE A 3 13.09 -7.06 -2.93
C ILE A 3 13.91 -6.35 -4.00
N ASP A 4 13.53 -6.53 -5.26
CA ASP A 4 14.25 -5.98 -6.41
C ASP A 4 13.62 -4.66 -6.88
N SER A 5 12.30 -4.55 -6.75
CA SER A 5 11.57 -3.32 -7.10
C SER A 5 10.41 -3.03 -6.15
N ILE A 6 10.04 -1.75 -6.09
CA ILE A 6 8.92 -1.22 -5.32
C ILE A 6 7.99 -0.52 -6.30
N LEU A 7 6.72 -0.89 -6.29
CA LEU A 7 5.68 -0.27 -7.10
C LEU A 7 4.70 0.49 -6.20
N ILE A 8 4.71 1.82 -6.27
CA ILE A 8 3.78 2.68 -5.56
C ILE A 8 2.58 3.00 -6.46
N LEU A 9 1.38 2.58 -6.05
CA LEU A 9 0.15 2.77 -6.80
C LEU A 9 -0.44 4.16 -6.53
N ALA A 10 -0.21 5.13 -7.42
CA ALA A 10 -0.59 6.54 -7.25
C ALA A 10 -1.58 7.08 -8.29
N ALA A 11 -2.13 6.24 -9.18
CA ALA A 11 -3.01 6.66 -10.28
C ALA A 11 -4.45 7.06 -9.85
N GLY A 12 -4.81 6.91 -8.57
CA GLY A 12 -6.18 7.10 -8.07
C GLY A 12 -6.64 8.56 -8.04
N LYS A 13 -7.90 8.83 -8.42
CA LYS A 13 -8.50 10.18 -8.45
C LYS A 13 -8.77 10.79 -7.07
N GLY A 14 -8.84 10.00 -6.00
CA GLY A 14 -9.07 10.47 -4.64
C GLY A 14 -10.42 11.18 -4.40
N THR A 15 -11.47 10.82 -5.12
CA THR A 15 -12.76 11.54 -5.17
C THR A 15 -13.44 11.78 -3.82
N ARG A 16 -13.19 10.89 -2.83
CA ARG A 16 -13.72 10.99 -1.46
C ARG A 16 -13.01 12.07 -0.60
N LEU A 17 -11.91 12.61 -1.09
CA LEU A 17 -11.11 13.65 -0.42
C LEU A 17 -11.29 15.03 -1.05
N LYS A 18 -12.29 15.21 -1.89
CA LYS A 18 -12.64 16.56 -2.38
C LYS A 18 -13.07 17.44 -1.21
N PRO A 19 -12.67 18.75 -1.21
CA PRO A 19 -12.02 19.48 -2.30
C PRO A 19 -10.49 19.34 -2.38
N TYR A 20 -9.82 18.70 -1.41
CA TYR A 20 -8.35 18.58 -1.36
C TYR A 20 -7.73 17.98 -2.63
N THR A 21 -8.48 17.11 -3.32
CA THR A 21 -8.00 16.39 -4.52
C THR A 21 -8.57 16.92 -5.83
N ASN A 22 -9.14 18.14 -5.85
CA ASN A 22 -9.58 18.76 -7.11
C ASN A 22 -8.39 19.04 -8.04
N ASP A 23 -7.33 19.62 -7.47
CA ASP A 23 -6.16 20.10 -8.20
C ASP A 23 -4.87 19.39 -7.78
N LEU A 24 -4.95 18.41 -6.89
CA LEU A 24 -3.78 17.71 -6.37
C LEU A 24 -4.03 16.21 -6.32
N PRO A 25 -3.13 15.36 -6.87
CA PRO A 25 -3.22 13.92 -6.68
C PRO A 25 -3.25 13.56 -5.19
N LYS A 26 -4.05 12.56 -4.81
CA LYS A 26 -4.17 12.11 -3.43
C LYS A 26 -2.81 11.79 -2.79
N SER A 27 -1.91 11.18 -3.54
CA SER A 27 -0.55 10.84 -3.10
C SER A 27 0.35 12.04 -2.82
N LEU A 28 0.01 13.22 -3.36
CA LEU A 28 0.74 14.47 -3.11
C LEU A 28 0.12 15.32 -2.00
N LEU A 29 -0.92 14.84 -1.31
CA LEU A 29 -1.48 15.58 -0.17
C LEU A 29 -0.41 15.82 0.90
N PRO A 30 -0.30 17.07 1.40
CA PRO A 30 0.76 17.46 2.33
C PRO A 30 0.71 16.67 3.67
N LEU A 31 1.87 16.28 4.16
CA LEU A 31 2.12 15.75 5.50
C LEU A 31 3.14 16.67 6.18
N LYS A 32 2.73 17.87 6.60
CA LYS A 32 3.59 18.95 7.14
C LYS A 32 4.75 19.34 6.21
N GLU A 33 5.93 18.73 6.38
CA GLU A 33 7.16 19.08 5.65
C GLU A 33 7.37 18.22 4.39
N THR A 34 6.56 17.20 4.20
CA THR A 34 6.61 16.28 3.06
C THR A 34 5.21 16.06 2.50
N ASN A 35 5.05 15.13 1.57
CA ASN A 35 3.75 14.62 1.14
C ASN A 35 3.71 13.09 1.27
N ILE A 36 2.54 12.49 1.03
CA ILE A 36 2.36 11.04 1.19
C ILE A 36 3.34 10.26 0.31
N LEU A 37 3.47 10.65 -0.95
CA LEU A 37 4.32 9.97 -1.92
C LEU A 37 5.80 10.05 -1.54
N ARG A 38 6.28 11.24 -1.20
CA ARG A 38 7.67 11.46 -0.77
C ARG A 38 7.99 10.67 0.50
N ASN A 39 7.07 10.64 1.47
CA ASN A 39 7.24 9.82 2.68
C ASN A 39 7.44 8.34 2.33
N LEU A 40 6.66 7.78 1.39
CA LEU A 40 6.82 6.41 0.93
C LEU A 40 8.15 6.18 0.18
N ILE A 41 8.58 7.14 -0.64
CA ILE A 41 9.86 7.07 -1.35
C ILE A 41 11.03 7.09 -0.36
N GLU A 42 11.04 8.04 0.59
CA GLU A 42 12.09 8.18 1.60
C GLU A 42 12.22 6.93 2.47
N GLN A 43 11.10 6.37 2.93
CA GLN A 43 11.10 5.09 3.67
C GLN A 43 11.62 3.94 2.80
N SER A 44 11.22 3.89 1.52
CA SER A 44 11.70 2.88 0.57
C SER A 44 13.20 2.97 0.35
N GLU A 45 13.75 4.16 0.16
CA GLU A 45 15.20 4.37 0.01
C GLU A 45 15.96 4.02 1.30
N LYS A 46 15.41 4.38 2.45
CA LYS A 46 16.02 4.12 3.75
C LYS A 46 16.13 2.63 4.07
N TYR A 47 15.05 1.87 3.87
CA TYR A 47 14.97 0.47 4.31
C TYR A 47 15.23 -0.56 3.22
N LEU A 48 15.10 -0.16 1.94
CA LEU A 48 15.31 -1.00 0.77
C LEU A 48 16.20 -0.29 -0.28
N PRO A 49 17.42 0.16 0.10
CA PRO A 49 18.26 1.03 -0.75
C PRO A 49 18.70 0.38 -2.06
N GLY A 50 18.59 -0.95 -2.16
CA GLY A 50 18.91 -1.70 -3.40
C GLY A 50 17.76 -1.84 -4.37
N ALA A 51 16.52 -1.54 -3.97
CA ALA A 51 15.34 -1.69 -4.81
C ALA A 51 15.17 -0.50 -5.77
N ARG A 52 14.63 -0.76 -6.97
CA ARG A 52 14.19 0.28 -7.89
C ARG A 52 12.77 0.71 -7.54
N ILE A 53 12.50 2.01 -7.54
CA ILE A 53 11.18 2.55 -7.22
C ILE A 53 10.45 2.91 -8.50
N TYR A 54 9.24 2.42 -8.65
CA TYR A 54 8.30 2.70 -9.73
C TYR A 54 7.04 3.33 -9.15
N ILE A 55 6.50 4.32 -9.84
CA ILE A 55 5.27 5.02 -9.45
C ILE A 55 4.32 4.97 -10.64
N ASN A 56 3.15 4.34 -10.47
CA ASN A 56 2.14 4.47 -11.50
C ASN A 56 1.37 5.77 -11.32
N ALA A 57 1.18 6.51 -12.42
CA ALA A 57 0.52 7.80 -12.44
C ALA A 57 -0.48 7.86 -13.59
N SER A 58 -1.65 8.47 -13.35
CA SER A 58 -2.68 8.71 -14.36
C SER A 58 -3.36 10.06 -14.10
N TYR A 59 -4.22 10.16 -13.11
CA TYR A 59 -4.89 11.41 -12.75
C TYR A 59 -3.88 12.47 -12.30
N LEU A 60 -3.84 13.62 -12.97
CA LEU A 60 -2.87 14.72 -12.73
C LEU A 60 -1.41 14.22 -12.72
N ALA A 61 -1.08 13.31 -13.64
CA ALA A 61 0.23 12.67 -13.69
C ALA A 61 1.39 13.66 -13.79
N GLU A 62 1.21 14.79 -14.49
CA GLU A 62 2.21 15.86 -14.61
C GLU A 62 2.61 16.44 -13.25
N LYS A 63 1.69 16.49 -12.27
CA LYS A 63 2.00 16.96 -10.91
C LYS A 63 2.87 15.97 -10.16
N ILE A 64 2.61 14.66 -10.31
CA ILE A 64 3.44 13.61 -9.74
C ILE A 64 4.84 13.65 -10.37
N ILE A 65 4.93 13.75 -11.70
CA ILE A 65 6.19 13.84 -12.44
C ILE A 65 7.00 15.05 -11.95
N ASN A 66 6.38 16.23 -11.89
CA ASN A 66 7.03 17.45 -11.44
C ASN A 66 7.52 17.36 -9.99
N ASP A 67 6.70 16.78 -9.09
CA ASP A 67 7.08 16.60 -7.69
C ASP A 67 8.32 15.70 -7.55
N VAL A 68 8.32 14.55 -8.21
CA VAL A 68 9.42 13.58 -8.16
C VAL A 68 10.69 14.10 -8.85
N THR A 69 10.55 14.88 -9.95
CA THR A 69 11.69 15.42 -10.69
C THR A 69 12.40 16.53 -9.92
N ASN A 70 11.65 17.35 -9.19
CA ASN A 70 12.17 18.53 -8.49
C ASN A 70 12.57 18.28 -7.04
N TYR A 71 12.29 17.09 -6.51
CA TYR A 71 12.69 16.74 -5.16
C TYR A 71 14.09 16.10 -5.14
N PRO A 72 14.96 16.45 -4.18
CA PRO A 72 16.30 15.88 -4.07
C PRO A 72 16.25 14.46 -3.51
N LEU A 73 15.81 13.52 -4.33
CA LEU A 73 15.82 12.09 -4.03
C LEU A 73 17.22 11.51 -4.30
N GLY A 74 17.62 10.52 -3.51
CA GLY A 74 18.85 9.78 -3.72
C GLY A 74 18.86 9.04 -5.06
N LYS A 75 17.71 8.45 -5.42
CA LYS A 75 17.47 7.81 -6.72
C LYS A 75 16.17 8.30 -7.31
N ARG A 76 16.16 8.65 -8.59
CA ARG A 76 14.92 9.05 -9.28
C ARG A 76 14.03 7.84 -9.51
N PRO A 77 12.77 7.85 -9.03
CA PRO A 77 11.80 6.82 -9.36
C PRO A 77 11.48 6.79 -10.86
N PHE A 78 11.13 5.61 -11.36
CA PHE A 78 10.60 5.41 -12.70
C PHE A 78 9.08 5.68 -12.69
N ILE A 79 8.58 6.44 -13.67
CA ILE A 79 7.15 6.71 -13.81
C ILE A 79 6.54 5.73 -14.81
N ILE A 80 5.51 5.02 -14.39
CA ILE A 80 4.63 4.23 -15.25
C ILE A 80 3.40 5.09 -15.52
N TRP A 81 3.38 5.75 -16.68
CA TRP A 81 2.27 6.61 -17.05
C TRP A 81 1.15 5.80 -17.68
N GLU A 82 -0.05 5.92 -17.12
CA GLU A 82 -1.28 5.32 -17.64
C GLU A 82 -2.17 6.45 -18.17
N GLN A 83 -2.33 6.56 -19.48
CA GLN A 83 -3.25 7.55 -20.09
C GLN A 83 -4.67 7.33 -19.57
N ASP A 84 -5.12 6.08 -19.54
CA ASP A 84 -6.33 5.64 -18.87
C ASP A 84 -5.97 4.68 -17.73
N PRO A 85 -6.53 4.84 -16.52
CA PRO A 85 -6.24 3.95 -15.40
C PRO A 85 -6.57 2.50 -15.75
N LEU A 86 -5.57 1.64 -15.74
CA LEU A 86 -5.72 0.20 -15.99
C LEU A 86 -6.41 -0.52 -14.83
N GLY A 87 -6.29 0.04 -13.64
CA GLY A 87 -6.67 -0.58 -12.38
C GLY A 87 -5.52 -1.34 -11.72
N PRO A 88 -5.51 -1.41 -10.37
CA PRO A 88 -4.35 -1.86 -9.63
C PRO A 88 -3.93 -3.29 -9.95
N ALA A 89 -4.87 -4.21 -10.20
CA ALA A 89 -4.52 -5.59 -10.53
C ALA A 89 -3.76 -5.71 -11.86
N LEU A 90 -4.23 -5.01 -12.90
CA LEU A 90 -3.57 -5.06 -14.22
C LEU A 90 -2.23 -4.33 -14.21
N THR A 91 -2.15 -3.15 -13.58
CA THR A 91 -0.87 -2.42 -13.40
C THR A 91 0.19 -3.29 -12.74
N VAL A 92 -0.16 -3.93 -11.62
CA VAL A 92 0.76 -4.80 -10.88
C VAL A 92 1.18 -6.01 -11.72
N THR A 93 0.22 -6.65 -12.39
CA THR A 93 0.52 -7.84 -13.22
C THR A 93 1.45 -7.49 -14.36
N ASN A 94 1.21 -6.40 -15.07
CA ASN A 94 2.07 -5.95 -16.15
C ASN A 94 3.49 -5.69 -15.64
N HIS A 95 3.62 -4.94 -14.54
CA HIS A 95 4.92 -4.65 -13.94
C HIS A 95 5.66 -5.93 -13.52
N CYS A 96 4.99 -6.87 -12.84
CA CYS A 96 5.61 -8.12 -12.43
C CYS A 96 6.04 -8.99 -13.63
N ASN A 97 5.26 -9.02 -14.71
CA ASN A 97 5.57 -9.79 -15.92
C ASN A 97 6.73 -9.18 -16.70
N GLU A 98 6.81 -7.85 -16.76
CA GLU A 98 7.89 -7.15 -17.45
C GLU A 98 9.21 -7.25 -16.70
N THR A 99 9.20 -7.03 -15.41
CA THR A 99 10.43 -7.01 -14.59
C THR A 99 10.88 -8.40 -14.20
N ARG A 100 9.95 -9.34 -13.99
CA ARG A 100 10.21 -10.69 -13.45
C ARG A 100 10.98 -10.68 -12.13
N GLU A 101 10.62 -9.74 -11.26
CA GLU A 101 11.28 -9.47 -9.99
C GLU A 101 10.38 -9.79 -8.79
N ASN A 102 10.97 -9.80 -7.60
CA ASN A 102 10.21 -9.73 -6.36
C ASN A 102 9.81 -8.27 -6.12
N VAL A 103 8.52 -7.99 -6.15
CA VAL A 103 7.98 -6.63 -6.14
C VAL A 103 7.29 -6.35 -4.81
N LEU A 104 7.70 -5.28 -4.12
CA LEU A 104 6.89 -4.70 -3.05
C LEU A 104 5.90 -3.71 -3.67
N VAL A 105 4.61 -4.03 -3.61
CA VAL A 105 3.52 -3.15 -4.03
C VAL A 105 2.99 -2.39 -2.82
N ILE A 106 2.89 -1.07 -2.92
CA ILE A 106 2.38 -0.18 -1.87
C ILE A 106 1.27 0.70 -2.46
N HIS A 107 0.13 0.78 -1.79
CA HIS A 107 -0.89 1.75 -2.17
C HIS A 107 -0.42 3.16 -1.80
N GLY A 108 -0.38 4.07 -2.76
CA GLY A 108 0.12 5.44 -2.64
C GLY A 108 -0.76 6.40 -1.82
N ASP A 109 -1.77 5.88 -1.16
CA ASP A 109 -2.65 6.59 -0.23
C ASP A 109 -2.47 6.13 1.22
N ASN A 110 -1.42 5.37 1.51
CA ASN A 110 -1.11 4.94 2.86
C ASN A 110 -0.02 5.79 3.50
N PHE A 111 -0.24 6.13 4.74
CA PHE A 111 0.81 6.58 5.65
C PHE A 111 1.23 5.41 6.54
N PHE A 112 2.52 5.12 6.57
CA PHE A 112 3.13 4.19 7.52
C PHE A 112 4.03 4.97 8.47
N SER A 113 3.97 4.64 9.77
CA SER A 113 5.01 5.11 10.69
C SER A 113 6.35 4.45 10.34
N ASP A 114 7.45 5.09 10.69
CA ASP A 114 8.80 4.56 10.46
C ASP A 114 8.98 3.17 11.08
N LEU A 115 8.43 2.96 12.29
CA LEU A 115 8.39 1.66 12.94
C LEU A 115 7.66 0.62 12.10
N THR A 116 6.47 0.95 11.57
CA THR A 116 5.70 0.01 10.75
C THR A 116 6.46 -0.44 9.52
N PHE A 117 7.08 0.51 8.81
CA PHE A 117 7.80 0.22 7.59
C PHE A 117 9.06 -0.60 7.85
N SER A 118 9.85 -0.23 8.87
CA SER A 118 11.06 -0.96 9.26
C SER A 118 10.78 -2.39 9.71
N GLU A 119 9.76 -2.59 10.55
CA GLU A 119 9.37 -3.92 11.03
C GLU A 119 8.85 -4.81 9.89
N PHE A 120 8.10 -4.24 8.96
CA PHE A 120 7.67 -4.98 7.78
C PHE A 120 8.85 -5.46 6.94
N VAL A 121 9.82 -4.58 6.66
CA VAL A 121 11.03 -4.96 5.92
C VAL A 121 11.85 -6.01 6.67
N ASN A 122 11.98 -5.88 7.99
CA ASN A 122 12.65 -6.87 8.83
C ASN A 122 11.92 -8.23 8.79
N GLY A 123 10.59 -8.23 8.87
CA GLY A 123 9.77 -9.44 8.74
C GLY A 123 9.96 -10.15 7.40
N ILE A 124 10.03 -9.40 6.29
CA ILE A 124 10.32 -9.93 4.97
C ILE A 124 11.69 -10.61 4.93
N ASN A 125 12.71 -9.97 5.51
CA ASN A 125 14.08 -10.48 5.49
C ASN A 125 14.27 -11.73 6.36
N GLN A 126 13.51 -11.88 7.43
CA GLN A 126 13.54 -13.04 8.33
C GLN A 126 12.82 -14.26 7.75
N LYS A 127 11.88 -14.08 6.83
CA LYS A 127 11.17 -15.19 6.21
C LYS A 127 12.06 -15.87 5.17
N ILE A 128 12.49 -17.08 5.52
CA ILE A 128 13.37 -17.93 4.70
C ILE A 128 12.63 -18.48 3.46
N GLN A 129 11.29 -18.47 3.50
CA GLN A 129 10.49 -19.02 2.42
C GLN A 129 10.35 -18.02 1.28
N ASP A 130 10.53 -18.51 0.07
CA ASP A 130 10.32 -17.80 -1.18
C ASP A 130 8.81 -17.73 -1.50
N THR A 131 8.06 -16.95 -0.73
CA THR A 131 6.60 -16.79 -0.84
C THR A 131 6.21 -15.32 -0.91
N SER A 132 5.02 -15.03 -1.41
CA SER A 132 4.42 -13.69 -1.33
C SER A 132 3.99 -13.36 0.10
N ILE A 133 4.01 -12.09 0.49
CA ILE A 133 3.76 -11.66 1.87
C ILE A 133 2.81 -10.46 1.88
N LEU A 134 1.65 -10.61 2.54
CA LEU A 134 0.69 -9.52 2.74
C LEU A 134 0.84 -8.93 4.13
N LEU A 135 1.05 -7.62 4.20
CA LEU A 135 1.02 -6.88 5.46
C LEU A 135 -0.44 -6.72 5.93
N CYS A 136 -0.71 -7.19 7.14
CA CYS A 136 -2.04 -7.16 7.73
C CYS A 136 -2.02 -6.51 9.12
N HIS A 137 -3.15 -5.92 9.51
CA HIS A 137 -3.39 -5.39 10.84
C HIS A 137 -4.73 -5.90 11.36
N GLN A 138 -4.88 -5.95 12.68
CA GLN A 138 -6.16 -6.28 13.31
C GLN A 138 -7.07 -5.05 13.38
N ARG A 139 -8.34 -5.24 13.08
CA ARG A 139 -9.41 -4.25 13.21
C ARG A 139 -10.67 -4.90 13.71
N SER A 140 -11.58 -4.08 14.23
CA SER A 140 -12.95 -4.53 14.41
C SER A 140 -13.54 -4.94 13.06
N LYS A 141 -14.37 -5.97 13.07
CA LYS A 141 -15.00 -6.49 11.85
C LYS A 141 -15.84 -5.42 11.14
N GLU A 142 -16.43 -4.50 11.91
CA GLU A 142 -17.23 -3.38 11.41
C GLU A 142 -16.36 -2.40 10.61
N ASP A 143 -15.18 -2.04 11.12
CA ASP A 143 -14.27 -1.06 10.53
C ASP A 143 -13.34 -1.65 9.45
N ALA A 144 -13.27 -2.97 9.36
CA ALA A 144 -12.42 -3.65 8.41
C ALA A 144 -12.96 -3.48 6.98
N ARG A 145 -12.14 -2.96 6.08
CA ARG A 145 -12.46 -2.88 4.63
C ARG A 145 -12.25 -4.19 3.91
N SER A 146 -11.28 -4.96 4.37
CA SER A 146 -11.03 -6.31 3.89
C SER A 146 -10.96 -7.27 5.06
N ILE A 147 -11.44 -8.48 4.86
CA ILE A 147 -11.35 -9.57 5.83
C ILE A 147 -10.42 -10.63 5.24
N VAL A 148 -9.34 -10.90 5.95
CA VAL A 148 -8.36 -11.92 5.59
C VAL A 148 -8.63 -13.17 6.40
N ILE A 149 -8.82 -14.28 5.71
CA ILE A 149 -8.94 -15.61 6.32
C ILE A 149 -7.57 -16.28 6.20
N GLU A 150 -6.99 -16.65 7.33
CA GLU A 150 -5.69 -17.31 7.38
C GLU A 150 -5.74 -18.59 8.23
N LYS A 151 -4.80 -19.50 7.98
CA LYS A 151 -4.54 -20.67 8.79
C LYS A 151 -3.04 -20.85 8.95
N SER A 152 -2.57 -20.81 10.19
CA SER A 152 -1.13 -20.97 10.52
C SER A 152 -0.23 -19.96 9.78
N GLY A 153 -0.71 -18.72 9.59
CA GLY A 153 0.02 -17.65 8.89
C GLY A 153 -0.07 -17.70 7.37
N ILE A 154 -0.72 -18.71 6.80
CA ILE A 154 -0.97 -18.84 5.35
C ILE A 154 -2.36 -18.25 5.06
N ILE A 155 -2.43 -17.27 4.18
CA ILE A 155 -3.68 -16.65 3.77
C ILE A 155 -4.40 -17.57 2.80
N GLN A 156 -5.64 -17.91 3.13
CA GLN A 156 -6.51 -18.74 2.33
C GLN A 156 -7.37 -17.91 1.37
N SER A 157 -7.84 -16.76 1.85
CA SER A 157 -8.65 -15.85 1.03
C SER A 157 -8.68 -14.45 1.63
N ILE A 158 -9.08 -13.48 0.79
CA ILE A 158 -9.39 -12.11 1.19
C ILE A 158 -10.69 -11.69 0.53
N SER A 159 -11.58 -11.09 1.29
CA SER A 159 -12.79 -10.45 0.81
C SER A 159 -12.76 -8.94 1.08
N GLU A 160 -13.30 -8.13 0.18
CA GLU A 160 -13.50 -6.70 0.40
C GLU A 160 -14.97 -6.42 0.67
N LYS A 161 -15.25 -5.57 1.65
CA LYS A 161 -16.60 -5.07 1.89
C LYS A 161 -16.96 -4.03 0.83
N THR A 162 -18.18 -4.12 0.37
CA THR A 162 -18.78 -3.09 -0.49
C THR A 162 -19.00 -1.79 0.30
N SER A 163 -19.10 -0.66 -0.40
CA SER A 163 -19.40 0.63 0.25
C SER A 163 -20.73 0.61 1.02
N THR A 164 -21.69 -0.18 0.60
CA THR A 164 -23.00 -0.34 1.24
C THR A 164 -22.89 -1.12 2.57
N GLU A 165 -22.02 -2.12 2.66
CA GLU A 165 -21.77 -2.89 3.87
C GLU A 165 -21.01 -2.08 4.93
N LEU A 166 -20.19 -1.12 4.51
CA LEU A 166 -19.46 -0.22 5.41
C LEU A 166 -20.37 0.84 6.06
N THR A 167 -21.50 1.19 5.45
CA THR A 167 -22.42 2.24 5.94
C THR A 167 -23.53 1.72 6.84
N ASN A 168 -23.84 0.44 6.81
CA ASN A 168 -24.99 -0.14 7.52
C ASN A 168 -24.71 -0.64 8.95
N ASN A 169 -23.49 -0.47 9.49
CA ASN A 169 -23.10 -1.00 10.79
C ASN A 169 -23.05 0.08 11.89
N PHE A 170 -24.08 0.93 11.99
CA PHE A 170 -24.32 1.78 13.17
C PHE A 170 -25.36 1.11 14.09
N GLY A 171 -25.00 0.02 14.74
CA GLY A 171 -25.86 -0.70 15.66
C GLY A 171 -25.10 -1.18 16.90
N GLU A 172 -25.70 -0.95 18.05
CA GLU A 172 -25.21 -0.98 19.41
C GLU A 172 -24.51 -2.28 19.87
N ASN A 173 -23.47 -2.09 20.74
CA ASN A 173 -23.05 -2.98 21.84
C ASN A 173 -22.86 -4.47 21.55
N ASN A 174 -21.83 -4.85 20.81
CA ASN A 174 -21.16 -6.13 20.99
C ASN A 174 -19.64 -5.89 20.94
N LYS A 175 -18.86 -6.57 21.81
CA LYS A 175 -17.38 -6.61 21.67
C LYS A 175 -17.10 -7.04 20.23
N SER A 176 -16.66 -6.09 19.39
CA SER A 176 -16.48 -6.34 17.96
C SER A 176 -15.41 -7.42 17.78
N GLU A 177 -15.77 -8.45 17.05
CA GLU A 177 -14.84 -9.50 16.62
C GLU A 177 -13.66 -8.85 15.89
N LEU A 178 -12.43 -9.11 16.35
CA LEU A 178 -11.22 -8.65 15.66
C LEU A 178 -10.92 -9.55 14.46
N VAL A 179 -10.72 -8.94 13.32
CA VAL A 179 -10.36 -9.63 12.08
C VAL A 179 -9.04 -9.09 11.52
N TRP A 180 -8.32 -9.90 10.76
CA TRP A 180 -7.20 -9.44 9.96
C TRP A 180 -7.69 -8.69 8.73
N SER A 181 -7.05 -7.57 8.44
CA SER A 181 -7.34 -6.70 7.30
C SER A 181 -6.05 -6.28 6.61
N SER A 182 -6.07 -6.18 5.28
CA SER A 182 -4.91 -5.73 4.50
C SER A 182 -4.48 -4.31 4.90
N SER A 183 -3.18 -4.11 5.03
CA SER A 183 -2.57 -2.81 5.32
C SER A 183 -2.16 -2.03 4.06
N GLY A 184 -2.50 -2.54 2.86
CA GLY A 184 -2.18 -1.86 1.60
C GLY A 184 -0.72 -1.96 1.17
N ALA A 185 0.00 -2.97 1.67
CA ALA A 185 1.32 -3.35 1.19
C ALA A 185 1.41 -4.86 1.02
N ILE A 186 1.97 -5.31 -0.09
CA ILE A 186 2.16 -6.73 -0.42
C ILE A 186 3.49 -6.93 -1.13
N VAL A 187 4.25 -7.94 -0.73
CA VAL A 187 5.38 -8.45 -1.52
C VAL A 187 4.88 -9.58 -2.41
N ILE A 188 5.09 -9.44 -3.69
CA ILE A 188 4.75 -10.42 -4.71
C ILE A 188 6.04 -11.06 -5.21
N ARG A 189 6.13 -12.37 -5.06
CA ARG A 189 7.24 -13.15 -5.60
C ARG A 189 7.16 -13.18 -7.12
N ARG A 190 8.32 -13.08 -7.80
CA ARG A 190 8.45 -13.02 -9.27
C ARG A 190 7.59 -14.00 -10.06
N ASN A 191 7.37 -15.19 -9.54
CA ASN A 191 6.68 -16.27 -10.23
C ASN A 191 5.23 -16.50 -9.75
N SER A 192 4.77 -15.72 -8.76
CA SER A 192 3.42 -15.93 -8.18
C SER A 192 2.29 -15.62 -9.16
N LEU A 193 2.55 -14.75 -10.15
CA LEU A 193 1.56 -14.31 -11.13
C LEU A 193 1.66 -15.01 -12.50
N ILE A 194 2.45 -16.08 -12.62
CA ILE A 194 2.50 -16.84 -13.87
C ILE A 194 1.09 -17.33 -14.24
N ASN A 195 0.67 -17.06 -15.49
CA ASN A 195 -0.65 -17.36 -16.03
C ASN A 195 -1.82 -16.61 -15.39
N PHE A 196 -1.57 -15.59 -14.57
CA PHE A 196 -2.62 -14.71 -14.10
C PHE A 196 -2.97 -13.68 -15.19
N ILE A 197 -4.25 -13.62 -15.56
CA ILE A 197 -4.79 -12.66 -16.53
C ILE A 197 -5.84 -11.83 -15.80
N PRO A 198 -5.52 -10.61 -15.37
CA PRO A 198 -6.48 -9.75 -14.70
C PRO A 198 -7.42 -9.09 -15.72
N GLU A 199 -8.66 -8.89 -15.32
CA GLU A 199 -9.56 -7.98 -16.02
C GLU A 199 -9.17 -6.51 -15.76
N LYS A 200 -9.53 -5.63 -16.70
CA LYS A 200 -9.31 -4.18 -16.52
C LYS A 200 -10.14 -3.64 -15.35
N ARG A 201 -9.57 -2.66 -14.64
CA ARG A 201 -10.22 -1.89 -13.56
C ARG A 201 -10.67 -2.70 -12.34
N ILE A 202 -10.15 -3.90 -12.15
CA ILE A 202 -10.43 -4.70 -10.96
C ILE A 202 -9.51 -4.29 -9.81
N ALA A 203 -10.04 -4.31 -8.59
CA ALA A 203 -9.30 -4.11 -7.36
C ALA A 203 -8.27 -5.23 -7.14
N LEU A 204 -7.22 -4.91 -6.39
CA LEU A 204 -6.10 -5.83 -6.16
C LEU A 204 -6.55 -7.08 -5.37
N SER A 205 -7.31 -6.88 -4.28
CA SER A 205 -7.64 -7.95 -3.35
C SER A 205 -8.54 -9.04 -3.91
N PRO A 206 -9.70 -8.73 -4.54
CA PRO A 206 -10.61 -9.78 -4.99
C PRO A 206 -10.07 -10.59 -6.17
N SER A 207 -9.06 -10.09 -6.87
CA SER A 207 -8.49 -10.77 -8.03
C SER A 207 -7.10 -11.33 -7.76
N LEU A 208 -6.09 -10.47 -7.81
CA LEU A 208 -4.68 -10.86 -7.76
C LEU A 208 -4.29 -11.48 -6.42
N ILE A 209 -4.72 -10.91 -5.30
CA ILE A 209 -4.35 -11.43 -3.97
C ILE A 209 -4.97 -12.81 -3.76
N ASN A 210 -6.25 -13.01 -4.12
CA ASN A 210 -6.88 -14.33 -4.04
C ASN A 210 -6.25 -15.36 -4.99
N TYR A 211 -5.81 -14.93 -6.18
CA TYR A 211 -5.10 -15.84 -7.08
C TYR A 211 -3.81 -16.38 -6.45
N ILE A 212 -3.04 -15.55 -5.75
CA ILE A 212 -1.83 -15.99 -5.04
C ILE A 212 -2.21 -16.84 -3.82
N ALA A 213 -3.22 -16.43 -3.05
CA ALA A 213 -3.69 -17.17 -1.87
C ALA A 213 -4.16 -18.58 -2.22
N ASN A 214 -4.91 -18.77 -3.32
CA ASN A 214 -5.38 -20.06 -3.79
C ASN A 214 -4.25 -21.03 -4.16
N LYS A 215 -3.03 -20.53 -4.37
CA LYS A 215 -1.84 -21.36 -4.58
C LYS A 215 -1.10 -21.70 -3.29
N ASN A 216 -1.64 -21.32 -2.12
CA ASN A 216 -0.97 -21.39 -0.81
C ASN A 216 0.39 -20.67 -0.79
N ASP A 217 0.55 -19.64 -1.63
CA ASP A 217 1.79 -18.87 -1.83
C ASP A 217 1.70 -17.46 -1.22
N LEU A 218 0.82 -17.24 -0.25
CA LEU A 218 0.62 -15.95 0.40
C LEU A 218 0.65 -16.09 1.92
N HIS A 219 1.64 -15.47 2.55
CA HIS A 219 1.79 -15.43 3.99
C HIS A 219 1.34 -14.08 4.57
N LEU A 220 0.82 -14.14 5.79
CA LEU A 220 0.48 -12.98 6.59
C LEU A 220 1.72 -12.45 7.32
N GLU A 221 1.96 -11.13 7.21
CA GLU A 221 2.88 -10.38 8.08
C GLU A 221 2.09 -9.41 8.94
N LYS A 222 2.37 -9.39 10.24
CA LYS A 222 1.68 -8.51 11.19
C LYS A 222 2.22 -7.09 11.08
N CYS A 223 1.32 -6.12 10.96
CA CYS A 223 1.66 -4.71 11.02
C CYS A 223 1.96 -4.32 12.46
N ALA A 224 3.21 -4.03 12.77
CA ALA A 224 3.60 -3.40 14.02
C ALA A 224 3.55 -1.87 13.86
N GLY A 225 3.10 -1.15 14.88
CA GLY A 225 3.02 0.31 14.83
C GLY A 225 1.79 0.85 14.09
N THR A 226 1.91 2.04 13.51
CA THR A 226 0.75 2.78 12.98
C THR A 226 0.74 2.84 11.46
N ARG A 227 -0.41 2.49 10.90
CA ARG A 227 -0.73 2.65 9.49
C ARG A 227 -2.07 3.36 9.34
N ILE A 228 -2.15 4.33 8.43
CA ILE A 228 -3.38 5.05 8.09
C ILE A 228 -3.63 4.96 6.59
N SER A 229 -4.81 4.47 6.19
CA SER A 229 -5.33 4.66 4.83
C SER A 229 -6.02 6.01 4.78
N ILE A 230 -5.51 6.89 3.94
CA ILE A 230 -6.02 8.25 3.81
C ILE A 230 -7.19 8.23 2.83
N ASP A 231 -8.39 7.99 3.33
CA ASP A 231 -9.58 7.77 2.52
C ASP A 231 -10.66 8.85 2.65
N ASN A 232 -10.54 9.65 3.70
CA ASN A 232 -11.44 10.76 4.02
C ASN A 232 -10.66 11.81 4.83
N GLU A 233 -11.29 12.96 5.07
CA GLU A 233 -10.68 14.08 5.80
C GLU A 233 -10.19 13.68 7.19
N LYS A 234 -10.99 12.91 7.96
CA LYS A 234 -10.60 12.45 9.31
C LYS A 234 -9.29 11.64 9.27
N SER A 235 -9.18 10.69 8.34
CA SER A 235 -7.97 9.87 8.20
C SER A 235 -6.78 10.68 7.67
N TYR A 236 -7.03 11.69 6.84
CA TYR A 236 -6.00 12.61 6.37
C TYR A 236 -5.43 13.44 7.51
N LEU A 237 -6.28 14.09 8.32
CA LEU A 237 -5.86 14.88 9.47
C LEU A 237 -5.09 14.04 10.50
N ALA A 238 -5.53 12.81 10.76
CA ALA A 238 -4.81 11.88 11.62
C ALA A 238 -3.39 11.56 11.08
N ALA A 239 -3.24 11.37 9.76
CA ALA A 239 -1.92 11.15 9.15
C ALA A 239 -1.02 12.39 9.28
N VAL A 240 -1.56 13.59 9.07
CA VAL A 240 -0.83 14.87 9.27
C VAL A 240 -0.35 15.03 10.71
N GLU A 241 -1.19 14.70 11.70
CA GLU A 241 -0.80 14.77 13.11
C GLU A 241 0.30 13.79 13.47
N LEU A 242 0.21 12.55 12.98
CA LEU A 242 1.22 11.51 13.26
C LEU A 242 2.55 11.80 12.56
N SER A 243 2.54 12.32 11.35
CA SER A 243 3.77 12.72 10.65
C SER A 243 4.57 13.75 11.44
N ALA A 244 3.87 14.63 12.15
CA ALA A 244 4.48 15.64 13.04
C ALA A 244 5.16 15.06 14.29
N LYS A 245 4.58 14.00 14.86
CA LYS A 245 5.11 13.36 16.07
C LYS A 245 6.37 12.54 15.75
N SER A 246 6.40 11.90 14.60
CA SER A 246 7.56 11.10 14.16
C SER A 246 8.83 11.96 13.98
N GLN A 247 8.69 13.17 13.45
CA GLN A 247 9.81 14.10 13.24
C GLN A 247 10.36 14.71 14.54
N LYS A 248 9.49 14.99 15.54
CA LYS A 248 9.96 15.47 16.85
C LYS A 248 10.82 14.47 17.62
N LEU A 249 10.62 13.18 17.39
CA LEU A 249 11.48 12.12 17.95
C LEU A 249 12.85 12.08 17.25
N PHE A 250 12.90 12.30 15.95
CA PHE A 250 14.14 12.34 15.16
C PHE A 250 15.05 13.51 15.58
N ASN A 251 14.48 14.72 15.73
CA ASN A 251 15.23 15.93 16.11
C ASN A 251 15.67 15.97 17.59
N ARG A 252 15.29 14.99 18.41
CA ARG A 252 15.75 14.85 19.81
C ARG A 252 16.89 13.86 20.01
N THR A 253 17.29 13.17 18.94
CA THR A 253 18.32 12.12 18.99
C THR A 253 19.66 12.55 18.35
N PHE A 254 19.79 13.84 18.01
CA PHE A 254 21.03 14.47 17.56
C PHE A 254 21.37 15.72 18.38
#